data_79607ad5b0c832d8609851536b6107a5
#
_entry.id   79607ad5b0c832d8609851536b6107a5
#
_cell.length_a   1.000
_cell.length_b   1.000
_cell.length_c   1.000
_cell.angle_alpha   90.00
_cell.angle_beta   90.00
_cell.angle_gamma   90.00
#
_symmetry.space_group_name_H-M   'P 1'
#
loop_
_entity.id
_entity.type
_entity.pdbx_description
1 polymer ?
#
loop_
_entity_poly.entity_id
_entity_poly.type
_entity_poly.pdbx_seq_one_letter_code
_entity_poly.pdbx_strand_id
1 'polypeptide(L)'
;RGFYRMSNMLLESPESAGKSCVLILADLDNLKIINDTFGHDGGDHALKTCVQYLTSAVPLLDAIGRVGGDEFAGFAVVEDAEQAGQQIYDSIKKAAKVYNETSDIPYNITLSVGVYTMPCKAGEQIQNYVKFADQKLYQDKKNKNRVVIKPEQN
;
A
#
# COMPACT_ATOMS: atom_id res chain seq x y z
N ARG A 1 -7.56 -2.51 -12.39
CA ARG A 1 -7.66 -2.36 -13.84
C ARG A 1 -7.06 -1.03 -14.33
N GLY A 2 -7.59 0.10 -13.88
CA GLY A 2 -7.02 1.41 -14.19
C GLY A 2 -5.61 1.57 -13.67
N PHE A 3 -5.30 0.98 -12.52
CA PHE A 3 -3.96 1.03 -11.95
C PHE A 3 -2.92 0.39 -12.88
N TYR A 4 -3.18 -0.82 -13.36
CA TYR A 4 -2.22 -1.53 -14.23
C TYR A 4 -2.05 -0.79 -15.55
N ARG A 5 -3.13 -0.28 -16.11
CA ARG A 5 -3.07 0.49 -17.35
C ARG A 5 -2.19 1.75 -17.17
N MET A 6 -2.43 2.50 -16.12
CA MET A 6 -1.66 3.72 -15.84
C MET A 6 -0.19 3.38 -15.60
N SER A 7 0.09 2.36 -14.81
CA SER A 7 1.46 1.94 -14.50
C SER A 7 2.21 1.48 -15.74
N ASN A 8 1.55 0.71 -16.61
CA ASN A 8 2.15 0.27 -17.88
C ASN A 8 2.42 1.45 -18.82
N MET A 9 1.54 2.43 -18.86
CA MET A 9 1.77 3.65 -19.63
C MET A 9 2.99 4.42 -19.13
N LEU A 10 3.14 4.52 -17.82
CA LEU A 10 4.32 5.16 -17.21
C LEU A 10 5.60 4.40 -17.54
N LEU A 11 5.54 3.07 -17.49
CA LEU A 11 6.69 2.23 -17.80
C LEU A 11 7.15 2.37 -19.25
N GLU A 12 6.22 2.55 -20.17
CA GLU A 12 6.49 2.74 -21.60
C GLU A 12 6.91 4.17 -21.96
N SER A 13 6.73 5.12 -21.05
CA SER A 13 7.05 6.51 -21.31
C SER A 13 8.54 6.68 -21.59
N PRO A 14 8.93 7.48 -22.60
CA PRO A 14 10.35 7.78 -22.84
C PRO A 14 11.05 8.40 -21.65
N GLU A 15 10.32 9.12 -20.82
CA GLU A 15 10.86 9.75 -19.60
C GLU A 15 11.30 8.72 -18.56
N SER A 16 10.79 7.51 -18.63
CA SER A 16 11.13 6.41 -17.71
C SER A 16 12.40 5.67 -18.11
N ALA A 17 12.91 5.90 -19.31
CA ALA A 17 14.09 5.21 -19.81
C ALA A 17 15.29 5.46 -18.89
N GLY A 18 15.97 4.39 -18.50
CA GLY A 18 17.14 4.47 -17.62
C GLY A 18 16.83 4.66 -16.15
N LYS A 19 15.55 4.80 -15.79
CA LYS A 19 15.11 4.93 -14.41
C LYS A 19 14.72 3.57 -13.82
N SER A 20 14.34 3.59 -12.57
CA SER A 20 13.85 2.42 -11.86
C SER A 20 12.38 2.59 -11.47
N CYS A 21 11.77 1.51 -11.06
CA CYS A 21 10.36 1.48 -10.67
C CYS A 21 10.20 0.91 -9.29
N VAL A 22 9.18 1.39 -8.59
CA VAL A 22 8.73 0.82 -7.33
C VAL A 22 7.29 0.35 -7.52
N LEU A 23 7.05 -0.92 -7.21
CA LEU A 23 5.70 -1.51 -7.19
C LEU A 23 5.36 -1.85 -5.75
N ILE A 24 4.20 -1.39 -5.31
CA ILE A 24 3.71 -1.64 -3.96
C ILE A 24 2.41 -2.40 -4.03
N LEU A 25 2.30 -3.43 -3.21
CA LEU A 25 1.01 -4.05 -2.88
C LEU A 25 0.76 -3.86 -1.40
N ALA A 26 -0.49 -3.62 -1.05
CA ALA A 26 -0.89 -3.40 0.33
C ALA A 26 -2.24 -4.04 0.60
N ASP A 27 -2.38 -4.62 1.78
CA ASP A 27 -3.62 -5.21 2.26
C ASP A 27 -4.04 -4.54 3.56
N LEU A 28 -5.34 -4.28 3.68
CA LEU A 28 -5.92 -3.89 4.96
C LEU A 28 -5.91 -5.09 5.90
N ASP A 29 -5.27 -4.91 7.05
CA ASP A 29 -5.17 -5.97 8.05
C ASP A 29 -6.48 -6.18 8.80
N ASN A 30 -6.88 -7.43 8.95
CA ASN A 30 -7.99 -7.84 9.83
C ASN A 30 -9.35 -7.23 9.48
N LEU A 31 -9.63 -7.00 8.20
CA LEU A 31 -10.92 -6.46 7.75
C LEU A 31 -12.08 -7.32 8.25
N LYS A 32 -11.94 -8.65 8.25
CA LYS A 32 -12.98 -9.55 8.72
C LYS A 32 -13.32 -9.29 10.19
N ILE A 33 -12.33 -9.12 11.05
CA ILE A 33 -12.55 -8.83 12.48
C ILE A 33 -13.25 -7.47 12.64
N ILE A 34 -12.85 -6.46 11.87
CA ILE A 34 -13.46 -5.14 11.91
C ILE A 34 -14.94 -5.23 11.49
N ASN A 35 -15.23 -5.92 10.39
CA ASN A 35 -16.60 -6.10 9.93
C ASN A 35 -17.45 -6.88 10.92
N ASP A 36 -16.91 -7.96 11.47
CA ASP A 36 -17.64 -8.82 12.42
C ASP A 36 -17.94 -8.10 13.74
N THR A 37 -17.05 -7.18 14.15
CA THR A 37 -17.17 -6.47 15.43
C THR A 37 -17.93 -5.16 15.31
N PHE A 38 -17.66 -4.39 14.24
CA PHE A 38 -18.17 -3.02 14.07
C PHE A 38 -19.09 -2.86 12.87
N GLY A 39 -19.40 -3.92 12.16
CA GLY A 39 -20.28 -3.91 11.00
C GLY A 39 -19.59 -3.43 9.73
N HIS A 40 -20.34 -3.43 8.63
CA HIS A 40 -19.82 -3.03 7.32
C HIS A 40 -19.40 -1.56 7.28
N ASP A 41 -20.05 -0.70 8.07
CA ASP A 41 -19.65 0.71 8.17
C ASP A 41 -18.24 0.86 8.74
N GLY A 42 -17.88 0.02 9.72
CA GLY A 42 -16.53 -0.02 10.25
C GLY A 42 -15.51 -0.46 9.21
N GLY A 43 -15.84 -1.50 8.45
CA GLY A 43 -14.98 -1.96 7.35
C GLY A 43 -14.84 -0.94 6.24
N ASP A 44 -15.92 -0.27 5.86
CA ASP A 44 -15.88 0.79 4.84
C ASP A 44 -15.01 1.96 5.30
N HIS A 45 -15.14 2.35 6.56
CA HIS A 45 -14.28 3.38 7.14
C HIS A 45 -12.81 2.97 7.10
N ALA A 46 -12.52 1.72 7.44
CA ALA A 46 -11.15 1.19 7.40
C ALA A 46 -10.57 1.23 5.98
N LEU A 47 -11.36 0.85 4.98
CA LEU A 47 -10.93 0.90 3.58
C LEU A 47 -10.62 2.33 3.12
N LYS A 48 -11.47 3.29 3.48
CA LYS A 48 -11.25 4.71 3.17
C LYS A 48 -9.99 5.24 3.85
N THR A 49 -9.76 4.83 5.08
CA THR A 49 -8.59 5.22 5.85
C THR A 49 -7.30 4.68 5.21
N CYS A 50 -7.34 3.45 4.70
CA CYS A 50 -6.19 2.87 3.98
C CYS A 50 -5.82 3.69 2.75
N VAL A 51 -6.80 4.20 2.01
CA VAL A 51 -6.55 5.09 0.87
C VAL A 51 -5.83 6.36 1.33
N GLN A 52 -6.20 6.90 2.48
CA GLN A 52 -5.53 8.07 3.05
C GLN A 52 -4.06 7.76 3.39
N TYR A 53 -3.78 6.57 3.93
CA TYR A 53 -2.40 6.15 4.21
C TYR A 53 -1.56 6.10 2.93
N LEU A 54 -2.12 5.54 1.86
CA LEU A 54 -1.43 5.49 0.57
C LEU A 54 -1.24 6.88 -0.02
N THR A 55 -2.24 7.73 0.12
CA THR A 55 -2.18 9.12 -0.34
C THR A 55 -1.08 9.90 0.38
N SER A 56 -0.75 9.54 1.61
CA SER A 56 0.36 10.17 2.34
C SER A 56 1.71 10.00 1.65
N ALA A 57 1.85 9.00 0.77
CA ALA A 57 3.06 8.77 0.00
C ALA A 57 3.10 9.51 -1.33
N VAL A 58 2.05 10.25 -1.70
CA VAL A 58 2.06 11.15 -2.86
C VAL A 58 2.80 12.43 -2.44
N PRO A 59 3.72 12.99 -3.26
CA PRO A 59 3.95 12.68 -4.67
C PRO A 59 4.96 11.58 -4.97
N LEU A 60 5.42 10.82 -4.00
CA LEU A 60 6.38 9.73 -4.26
C LEU A 60 5.76 8.63 -5.13
N LEU A 61 4.44 8.38 -4.99
CA LEU A 61 3.71 7.45 -5.85
C LEU A 61 3.09 8.19 -7.04
N ASP A 62 3.31 7.66 -8.24
CA ASP A 62 2.75 8.21 -9.48
C ASP A 62 1.37 7.64 -9.79
N ALA A 63 1.06 6.46 -9.30
CA ALA A 63 -0.25 5.84 -9.47
C ALA A 63 -0.62 5.06 -8.21
N ILE A 64 -1.89 5.11 -7.85
CA ILE A 64 -2.48 4.36 -6.73
C ILE A 64 -3.79 3.78 -7.21
N GLY A 65 -4.08 2.55 -6.81
CA GLY A 65 -5.34 1.92 -7.16
C GLY A 65 -5.77 0.86 -6.17
N ARG A 66 -7.04 0.53 -6.22
CA ARG A 66 -7.61 -0.61 -5.52
C ARG A 66 -7.68 -1.76 -6.52
N VAL A 67 -6.99 -2.87 -6.21
CA VAL A 67 -6.86 -4.00 -7.14
C VAL A 67 -7.65 -5.23 -6.68
N GLY A 68 -8.20 -5.19 -5.51
CA GLY A 68 -9.03 -6.25 -4.95
C GLY A 68 -9.93 -5.70 -3.85
N GLY A 69 -10.63 -6.56 -3.12
CA GLY A 69 -11.57 -6.16 -2.06
C GLY A 69 -10.90 -5.33 -0.97
N ASP A 70 -9.83 -5.82 -0.41
CA ASP A 70 -9.03 -5.17 0.64
C ASP A 70 -7.58 -4.94 0.19
N GLU A 71 -7.32 -5.06 -1.12
CA GLU A 71 -6.00 -4.92 -1.71
C GLU A 71 -5.85 -3.63 -2.48
N PHE A 72 -4.71 -2.99 -2.29
CA PHE A 72 -4.33 -1.74 -2.95
C PHE A 72 -2.97 -1.89 -3.59
N ALA A 73 -2.68 -1.05 -4.57
CA ALA A 73 -1.40 -1.03 -5.25
C ALA A 73 -0.93 0.39 -5.48
N GLY A 74 0.38 0.56 -5.54
CA GLY A 74 1.02 1.82 -5.87
C GLY A 74 2.18 1.59 -6.82
N PHE A 75 2.47 2.57 -7.66
CA PHE A 75 3.55 2.50 -8.63
C PHE A 75 4.25 3.86 -8.75
N ALA A 76 5.58 3.83 -8.87
CA ALA A 76 6.37 5.03 -9.06
C ALA A 76 7.54 4.76 -9.99
N VAL A 77 7.88 5.76 -10.82
CA VAL A 77 9.12 5.78 -11.60
C VAL A 77 10.06 6.75 -10.90
N VAL A 78 11.25 6.27 -10.54
CA VAL A 78 12.18 6.99 -9.65
C VAL A 78 13.63 6.81 -10.10
N GLU A 79 14.50 7.70 -9.63
CA GLU A 79 15.94 7.57 -9.88
C GLU A 79 16.57 6.50 -9.00
N ASP A 80 16.28 6.53 -7.69
CA ASP A 80 16.80 5.58 -6.70
C ASP A 80 15.63 4.80 -6.11
N ALA A 81 15.43 3.58 -6.62
CA ALA A 81 14.27 2.76 -6.24
C ALA A 81 14.34 2.29 -4.79
N GLU A 82 15.52 1.95 -4.28
CA GLU A 82 15.64 1.48 -2.90
C GLU A 82 15.30 2.59 -1.92
N GLN A 83 15.84 3.78 -2.13
CA GLN A 83 15.56 4.92 -1.28
C GLN A 83 14.08 5.32 -1.37
N ALA A 84 13.53 5.42 -2.58
CA ALA A 84 12.13 5.78 -2.78
C ALA A 84 11.21 4.73 -2.18
N GLY A 85 11.50 3.44 -2.37
CA GLY A 85 10.71 2.35 -1.81
C GLY A 85 10.66 2.39 -0.29
N GLN A 86 11.78 2.66 0.34
CA GLN A 86 11.85 2.77 1.79
C GLN A 86 11.08 3.99 2.29
N GLN A 87 11.20 5.13 1.61
CA GLN A 87 10.47 6.35 1.97
C GLN A 87 8.97 6.15 1.85
N ILE A 88 8.51 5.47 0.79
CA ILE A 88 7.10 5.18 0.58
C ILE A 88 6.58 4.26 1.69
N TYR A 89 7.30 3.18 1.97
CA TYR A 89 6.96 2.25 3.05
C TYR A 89 6.85 2.97 4.39
N ASP A 90 7.85 3.78 4.73
CA ASP A 90 7.88 4.50 6.00
C ASP A 90 6.76 5.53 6.09
N SER A 91 6.44 6.23 5.00
CA SER A 91 5.35 7.21 4.97
C SER A 91 4.00 6.55 5.26
N ILE A 92 3.75 5.39 4.66
CA ILE A 92 2.50 4.64 4.87
C ILE A 92 2.40 4.18 6.33
N LYS A 93 3.48 3.60 6.86
CA LYS A 93 3.49 3.11 8.25
C LYS A 93 3.36 4.23 9.26
N LYS A 94 4.00 5.37 9.00
CA LYS A 94 3.89 6.55 9.85
C LYS A 94 2.47 7.11 9.86
N ALA A 95 1.83 7.20 8.69
CA ALA A 95 0.46 7.67 8.58
C ALA A 95 -0.49 6.79 9.40
N ALA A 96 -0.32 5.47 9.33
CA ALA A 96 -1.11 4.53 10.10
C ALA A 96 -0.88 4.70 11.60
N LYS A 97 0.36 4.84 12.01
CA LYS A 97 0.71 5.02 13.42
C LYS A 97 0.08 6.29 13.99
N VAL A 98 0.22 7.42 13.29
CA VAL A 98 -0.34 8.70 13.73
C VAL A 98 -1.86 8.62 13.82
N TYR A 99 -2.51 8.06 12.80
CA TYR A 99 -3.96 7.94 12.79
C TYR A 99 -4.46 7.11 13.97
N ASN A 100 -3.85 5.94 14.20
CA ASN A 100 -4.29 5.02 15.24
C ASN A 100 -4.04 5.59 16.65
N GLU A 101 -2.99 6.37 16.82
CA GLU A 101 -2.69 7.03 18.11
C GLU A 101 -3.60 8.21 18.41
N THR A 102 -4.10 8.89 17.39
CA THR A 102 -4.87 10.13 17.55
C THR A 102 -6.37 9.95 17.30
N SER A 103 -6.80 8.86 16.68
CA SER A 103 -8.20 8.61 16.37
C SER A 103 -8.96 8.09 17.57
N ASP A 104 -10.22 8.52 17.70
CA ASP A 104 -11.13 8.06 18.75
C ASP A 104 -11.83 6.75 18.44
N ILE A 105 -11.68 6.20 17.24
CA ILE A 105 -12.33 4.94 16.88
C ILE A 105 -11.73 3.78 17.72
N PRO A 106 -12.55 2.76 18.06
CA PRO A 106 -12.13 1.74 19.01
C PRO A 106 -11.30 0.61 18.41
N TYR A 107 -10.80 0.77 17.18
CA TYR A 107 -9.99 -0.25 16.53
C TYR A 107 -8.83 0.39 15.78
N ASN A 108 -7.78 -0.40 15.56
CA ASN A 108 -6.62 0.03 14.79
C ASN A 108 -6.79 -0.34 13.33
N ILE A 109 -6.44 0.58 12.44
CA ILE A 109 -6.47 0.37 11.00
C ILE A 109 -5.03 0.34 10.53
N THR A 110 -4.56 -0.81 10.07
CA THR A 110 -3.19 -0.99 9.62
C THR A 110 -3.15 -1.64 8.25
N LEU A 111 -2.07 -1.37 7.52
CA LEU A 111 -1.77 -1.99 6.23
C LEU A 111 -0.53 -2.86 6.36
N SER A 112 -0.58 -4.04 5.76
CA SER A 112 0.62 -4.78 5.40
C SER A 112 1.06 -4.30 4.02
N VAL A 113 2.35 -4.11 3.81
CA VAL A 113 2.88 -3.49 2.60
C VAL A 113 4.04 -4.32 2.06
N GLY A 114 3.95 -4.67 0.77
CA GLY A 114 5.05 -5.29 0.06
C GLY A 114 5.61 -4.31 -0.97
N VAL A 115 6.91 -4.11 -0.96
CA VAL A 115 7.61 -3.21 -1.88
C VAL A 115 8.55 -4.01 -2.75
N TYR A 116 8.42 -3.87 -4.06
CA TYR A 116 9.33 -4.49 -5.02
C TYR A 116 9.89 -3.42 -5.95
N THR A 117 11.19 -3.47 -6.16
CA THR A 117 11.90 -2.51 -7.01
C THR A 117 12.51 -3.21 -8.23
N MET A 118 12.50 -2.54 -9.37
CA MET A 118 13.00 -3.10 -10.61
C MET A 118 13.43 -1.98 -11.57
N PRO A 119 14.35 -2.26 -12.52
CA PRO A 119 14.63 -1.29 -13.59
C PRO A 119 13.40 -1.12 -14.47
N CYS A 120 13.20 0.09 -15.00
CA CYS A 120 12.18 0.32 -16.02
C CYS A 120 12.64 -0.27 -17.35
N LYS A 121 11.83 -1.18 -17.89
CA LYS A 121 12.10 -1.83 -19.19
C LYS A 121 10.89 -1.69 -20.08
N ALA A 122 11.06 -1.03 -21.23
CA ALA A 122 10.02 -0.97 -22.24
C ALA A 122 9.69 -2.39 -22.74
N GLY A 123 8.41 -2.64 -22.99
CA GLY A 123 7.93 -3.96 -23.39
C GLY A 123 7.55 -4.87 -22.24
N GLU A 124 7.92 -4.51 -21.00
CA GLU A 124 7.52 -5.25 -19.82
C GLU A 124 6.17 -4.74 -19.31
N GLN A 125 5.44 -5.62 -18.63
CA GLN A 125 4.18 -5.27 -17.98
C GLN A 125 4.28 -5.43 -16.47
N ILE A 126 3.70 -4.49 -15.75
CA ILE A 126 3.73 -4.49 -14.28
C ILE A 126 3.13 -5.78 -13.71
N GLN A 127 2.13 -6.34 -14.36
CA GLN A 127 1.51 -7.59 -13.92
C GLN A 127 2.51 -8.74 -13.75
N ASN A 128 3.60 -8.73 -14.52
CA ASN A 128 4.63 -9.76 -14.42
C ASN A 128 5.42 -9.69 -13.11
N TYR A 129 5.36 -8.55 -12.41
CA TYR A 129 6.12 -8.32 -11.19
C TYR A 129 5.27 -8.39 -9.92
N VAL A 130 3.96 -8.52 -10.06
CA VAL A 130 3.02 -8.54 -8.92
C VAL A 130 3.36 -9.66 -7.95
N LYS A 131 3.74 -10.83 -8.44
CA LYS A 131 4.09 -11.98 -7.58
C LYS A 131 5.27 -11.68 -6.64
N PHE A 132 6.21 -10.85 -7.08
CA PHE A 132 7.36 -10.50 -6.25
C PHE A 132 6.98 -9.51 -5.15
N ALA A 133 6.13 -8.53 -5.48
CA ALA A 133 5.58 -7.61 -4.48
C ALA A 133 4.69 -8.37 -3.48
N ASP A 134 3.93 -9.36 -3.96
CA ASP A 134 3.07 -10.19 -3.13
C ASP A 134 3.88 -11.00 -2.11
N GLN A 135 5.03 -11.51 -2.51
CA GLN A 135 5.94 -12.20 -1.58
C GLN A 135 6.42 -11.28 -0.46
N LYS A 136 6.74 -10.03 -0.79
CA LYS A 136 7.13 -9.01 0.20
C LYS A 136 5.97 -8.67 1.13
N LEU A 137 4.77 -8.57 0.58
CA LEU A 137 3.56 -8.33 1.34
C LEU A 137 3.33 -9.44 2.37
N TYR A 138 3.49 -10.69 1.95
CA TYR A 138 3.33 -11.85 2.83
C TYR A 138 4.33 -11.80 3.99
N GLN A 139 5.58 -11.42 3.72
CA GLN A 139 6.59 -11.26 4.76
C GLN A 139 6.21 -10.15 5.75
N ASP A 140 5.69 -9.04 5.27
CA ASP A 140 5.25 -7.94 6.13
C ASP A 140 4.08 -8.36 7.01
N LYS A 141 3.16 -9.16 6.50
CA LYS A 141 2.05 -9.73 7.28
C LYS A 141 2.54 -10.59 8.44
N LYS A 142 3.58 -11.38 8.22
CA LYS A 142 4.12 -12.29 9.24
C LYS A 142 4.83 -11.56 10.38
N ASN A 143 5.42 -10.42 10.09
CA ASN A 143 6.31 -9.73 11.04
C ASN A 143 5.57 -8.81 12.00
N LYS A 144 4.24 -8.84 12.02
CA LYS A 144 3.46 -7.90 12.82
C LYS A 144 2.77 -8.56 14.00
N ASN A 145 2.97 -7.93 15.14
CA ASN A 145 2.16 -8.12 16.32
C ASN A 145 1.03 -7.10 16.25
N ARG A 146 -0.22 -7.56 16.08
CA ARG A 146 -1.33 -6.65 15.85
C ARG A 146 -2.36 -6.70 16.94
N VAL A 147 -2.66 -5.54 17.46
CA VAL A 147 -3.85 -5.33 18.27
C VAL A 147 -4.88 -4.67 17.39
N VAL A 148 -5.96 -5.39 17.04
CA VAL A 148 -7.01 -4.86 16.18
C VAL A 148 -7.93 -3.97 16.99
N ILE A 149 -8.47 -4.48 18.07
CA ILE A 149 -9.37 -3.73 18.95
C ILE A 149 -8.54 -3.03 20.02
N LYS A 150 -8.71 -1.71 20.13
CA LYS A 150 -7.97 -0.92 21.10
C LYS A 150 -8.39 -1.29 22.52
N PRO A 151 -7.43 -1.33 23.48
CA PRO A 151 -7.79 -1.54 24.87
C PRO A 151 -8.65 -0.38 25.36
N GLU A 152 -9.61 -0.70 26.26
CA GLU A 152 -10.41 0.33 26.88
C GLU A 152 -9.52 1.22 27.73
N GLN A 153 -9.75 2.53 27.64
CA GLN A 153 -9.04 3.51 28.46
C GLN A 153 -9.93 3.86 29.64
N ASN A 154 -9.39 3.68 30.80
CA ASN A 154 -10.07 4.09 32.05
C ASN A 154 -9.71 5.52 32.41
#